data_259eaa69cecb6d74a0a72b8da2665c50
#
_entry.id   259eaa69cecb6d74a0a72b8da2665c50
#
_cell.length_a   1.000
_cell.length_b   1.000
_cell.length_c   1.000
_cell.angle_alpha   90.00
_cell.angle_beta   90.00
_cell.angle_gamma   90.00
#
_symmetry.space_group_name_H-M   'P 1'
#
loop_
_entity.id
_entity.type
_entity.pdbx_description
1 polymer ?
#
loop_
_entity_poly.entity_id
_entity_poly.type
_entity_poly.pdbx_seq_one_letter_code
_entity_poly.pdbx_strand_id
1 'polypeptide(L)'
;KEYERYIPTIKGMTVDQDTRGTKAMAIGAATATRGGGCHLRSRFTMEEMDLPPEATKKIIGRPVPTDPDSYEGKAYPAIWMENLCAVGDALGICRFVTKWLSPGLLGFNDFAEAVSAVTGYEFTPEKLMEVGERIYNLERLFLIREGLDRKDDRVPERFHEPWQYGYQ
;
A
#
# COMPACT_ATOMS: atom_id res chain seq x y z
N LYS A 1 -16.45 11.85 -23.11
CA LYS A 1 -15.79 12.97 -22.35
C LYS A 1 -16.60 13.40 -21.13
N GLU A 2 -17.92 13.60 -21.22
CA GLU A 2 -18.74 14.07 -20.10
C GLU A 2 -18.83 13.04 -18.94
N TYR A 3 -18.84 11.74 -19.24
CA TYR A 3 -18.95 10.67 -18.26
C TYR A 3 -17.60 10.18 -17.72
N GLU A 4 -16.49 10.51 -18.37
CA GLU A 4 -15.14 10.06 -17.97
C GLU A 4 -14.79 10.51 -16.54
N ARG A 5 -15.21 11.71 -16.13
CA ARG A 5 -14.98 12.24 -14.76
C ARG A 5 -15.71 11.44 -13.67
N TYR A 6 -16.76 10.69 -14.03
CA TYR A 6 -17.53 9.88 -13.08
C TYR A 6 -17.03 8.45 -12.96
N ILE A 7 -16.17 8.02 -13.88
CA ILE A 7 -15.56 6.69 -13.86
C ILE A 7 -14.22 6.81 -13.15
N PRO A 8 -14.12 6.35 -11.89
CA PRO A 8 -12.86 6.45 -11.17
C PRO A 8 -11.85 5.46 -11.76
N THR A 9 -10.82 5.98 -12.40
CA THR A 9 -9.72 5.18 -12.97
C THR A 9 -8.37 5.71 -12.54
N ILE A 10 -7.42 4.82 -12.31
CA ILE A 10 -5.99 5.12 -12.11
C ILE A 10 -5.21 4.27 -13.11
N LYS A 11 -4.34 4.92 -13.90
CA LYS A 11 -3.55 4.25 -14.95
C LYS A 11 -4.42 3.36 -15.87
N GLY A 12 -5.60 3.89 -16.27
CA GLY A 12 -6.52 3.23 -17.20
C GLY A 12 -7.36 2.07 -16.64
N MET A 13 -7.22 1.73 -15.36
CA MET A 13 -7.99 0.68 -14.70
C MET A 13 -8.98 1.26 -13.68
N THR A 14 -10.15 0.64 -13.57
CA THR A 14 -11.18 1.05 -12.60
C THR A 14 -10.69 0.89 -11.18
N VAL A 15 -10.95 1.90 -10.35
CA VAL A 15 -10.65 1.86 -8.90
C VAL A 15 -11.74 1.08 -8.18
N ASP A 16 -11.33 0.17 -7.32
CA ASP A 16 -12.22 -0.71 -6.57
C ASP A 16 -12.62 -0.16 -5.19
N GLN A 17 -11.90 0.84 -4.67
CA GLN A 17 -12.19 1.47 -3.38
C GLN A 17 -12.04 2.99 -3.43
N ASP A 18 -12.90 3.68 -2.68
CA ASP A 18 -12.77 5.11 -2.45
C ASP A 18 -11.67 5.36 -1.41
N THR A 19 -10.63 6.07 -1.83
CA THR A 19 -9.45 6.33 -1.00
C THR A 19 -9.49 7.68 -0.28
N ARG A 20 -10.61 8.41 -0.34
CA ARG A 20 -10.73 9.74 0.30
C ARG A 20 -10.63 9.69 1.81
N GLY A 21 -11.05 8.58 2.42
CA GLY A 21 -11.08 8.40 3.87
C GLY A 21 -9.71 8.13 4.53
N THR A 22 -8.67 7.79 3.76
CA THR A 22 -7.36 7.44 4.29
C THR A 22 -6.22 7.91 3.39
N LYS A 23 -5.24 8.63 3.92
CA LYS A 23 -4.20 9.29 3.11
C LYS A 23 -3.08 8.35 2.67
N ALA A 24 -2.65 7.40 3.52
CA ALA A 24 -1.65 6.41 3.12
C ALA A 24 -2.21 5.47 2.03
N MET A 25 -3.48 5.08 2.14
CA MET A 25 -4.16 4.30 1.11
C MET A 25 -4.28 5.08 -0.20
N ALA A 26 -4.58 6.39 -0.14
CA ALA A 26 -4.65 7.24 -1.34
C ALA A 26 -3.29 7.32 -2.06
N ILE A 27 -2.18 7.45 -1.31
CA ILE A 27 -0.82 7.41 -1.85
C ILE A 27 -0.58 6.07 -2.56
N GLY A 28 -0.78 4.96 -1.86
CA GLY A 28 -0.54 3.64 -2.43
C GLY A 28 -1.45 3.32 -3.62
N ALA A 29 -2.70 3.79 -3.62
CA ALA A 29 -3.59 3.65 -4.76
C ALA A 29 -3.05 4.41 -5.99
N ALA A 30 -2.58 5.65 -5.80
CA ALA A 30 -2.03 6.47 -6.90
C ALA A 30 -0.74 5.88 -7.46
N THR A 31 0.16 5.36 -6.58
CA THR A 31 1.47 4.82 -6.98
C THR A 31 1.42 3.36 -7.42
N ALA A 32 0.33 2.64 -7.15
CA ALA A 32 0.22 1.21 -7.44
C ALA A 32 0.68 0.84 -8.85
N THR A 33 1.63 -0.07 -8.94
CA THR A 33 2.23 -0.53 -10.19
C THR A 33 1.23 -1.31 -11.05
N ARG A 34 0.25 -1.95 -10.43
CA ARG A 34 -0.82 -2.68 -11.13
C ARG A 34 -1.85 -1.74 -11.80
N GLY A 35 -1.99 -0.49 -11.34
CA GLY A 35 -3.07 0.40 -11.72
C GLY A 35 -4.39 0.12 -10.99
N GLY A 36 -5.45 0.88 -11.31
CA GLY A 36 -6.75 0.75 -10.67
C GLY A 36 -6.79 1.11 -9.19
N GLY A 37 -5.76 1.76 -8.67
CA GLY A 37 -5.66 2.05 -7.25
C GLY A 37 -5.75 0.81 -6.37
N CYS A 38 -5.14 -0.29 -6.84
CA CYS A 38 -5.32 -1.61 -6.27
C CYS A 38 -4.96 -1.64 -4.78
N HIS A 39 -5.99 -1.63 -3.94
CA HIS A 39 -5.85 -1.70 -2.49
C HIS A 39 -5.07 -2.94 -2.03
N LEU A 40 -5.05 -4.00 -2.84
CA LEU A 40 -4.24 -5.20 -2.59
C LEU A 40 -2.73 -4.92 -2.62
N ARG A 41 -2.31 -3.75 -3.08
CA ARG A 41 -0.89 -3.38 -3.15
C ARG A 41 -0.41 -2.54 -1.99
N SER A 42 -1.29 -1.80 -1.29
CA SER A 42 -0.81 -0.85 -0.29
C SER A 42 -1.86 -0.37 0.72
N ARG A 43 -2.85 -1.17 1.06
CA ARG A 43 -3.79 -0.78 2.11
C ARG A 43 -3.10 -0.75 3.48
N PHE A 44 -3.09 0.41 4.10
CA PHE A 44 -2.62 0.59 5.47
C PHE A 44 -3.81 0.66 6.43
N THR A 45 -4.32 -0.49 6.84
CA THR A 45 -5.52 -0.67 7.67
C THR A 45 -5.43 0.05 9.02
N MET A 46 -4.23 0.32 9.50
CA MET A 46 -4.01 0.99 10.79
C MET A 46 -4.49 2.44 10.82
N GLU A 47 -4.68 3.09 9.66
CA GLU A 47 -5.32 4.41 9.59
C GLU A 47 -6.80 4.37 9.99
N GLU A 48 -7.43 3.20 9.90
CA GLU A 48 -8.83 3.00 10.24
C GLU A 48 -9.03 2.64 11.72
N MET A 49 -7.95 2.53 12.50
CA MET A 49 -7.97 1.95 13.85
C MET A 49 -7.62 2.94 14.97
N ASP A 50 -7.28 4.18 14.63
CA ASP A 50 -6.86 5.21 15.60
C ASP A 50 -5.82 4.69 16.63
N LEU A 51 -4.78 4.04 16.12
CA LEU A 51 -3.74 3.45 16.95
C LEU A 51 -2.76 4.51 17.43
N PRO A 52 -2.29 4.43 18.70
CA PRO A 52 -1.24 5.33 19.17
C PRO A 52 0.07 5.07 18.41
N PRO A 53 0.93 6.10 18.22
CA PRO A 53 2.21 5.97 17.50
C PRO A 53 3.13 4.87 18.01
N GLU A 54 3.08 4.56 19.30
CA GLU A 54 3.87 3.45 19.89
C GLU A 54 3.39 2.08 19.39
N ALA A 55 2.11 1.93 19.07
CA ALA A 55 1.59 0.69 18.47
C ALA A 55 2.06 0.56 17.02
N THR A 56 2.02 1.63 16.23
CA THR A 56 2.54 1.62 14.86
C THR A 56 4.04 1.35 14.83
N LYS A 57 4.82 1.91 15.78
CA LYS A 57 6.25 1.60 15.93
C LYS A 57 6.53 0.11 16.12
N LYS A 58 5.73 -0.58 16.93
CA LYS A 58 5.87 -2.03 17.13
C LYS A 58 5.55 -2.85 15.88
N ILE A 59 4.64 -2.35 15.04
CA ILE A 59 4.11 -3.10 13.90
C ILE A 59 4.96 -2.87 12.65
N ILE A 60 5.33 -1.60 12.37
CA ILE A 60 6.03 -1.20 11.16
C ILE A 60 7.42 -0.58 11.41
N GLY A 61 7.92 -0.67 12.64
CA GLY A 61 9.27 -0.21 13.01
C GLY A 61 9.42 1.30 13.19
N ARG A 62 8.38 2.10 12.93
CA ARG A 62 8.40 3.57 13.03
C ARG A 62 7.10 4.09 13.61
N PRO A 63 7.14 5.07 14.52
CA PRO A 63 5.93 5.76 14.96
C PRO A 63 5.39 6.62 13.79
N VAL A 64 4.13 6.40 13.43
CA VAL A 64 3.43 7.21 12.42
C VAL A 64 2.04 7.54 12.93
N PRO A 65 1.54 8.75 12.64
CA PRO A 65 0.17 9.13 12.94
C PRO A 65 -0.81 8.24 12.16
N THR A 66 -1.84 7.74 12.83
CA THR A 66 -2.92 6.97 12.20
C THR A 66 -4.17 7.81 11.92
N ASP A 67 -4.16 9.10 12.29
CA ASP A 67 -5.21 10.03 11.93
C ASP A 67 -5.45 10.00 10.40
N PRO A 68 -6.63 9.56 9.94
CA PRO A 68 -6.94 9.41 8.52
C PRO A 68 -6.94 10.73 7.75
N ASP A 69 -7.16 11.86 8.43
CA ASP A 69 -7.22 13.18 7.83
C ASP A 69 -5.85 13.87 7.73
N SER A 70 -4.86 13.39 8.51
CA SER A 70 -3.50 13.92 8.47
C SER A 70 -2.73 13.44 7.25
N TYR A 71 -1.95 14.32 6.64
CA TYR A 71 -0.97 13.98 5.59
C TYR A 71 0.41 13.66 6.16
N GLU A 72 0.64 13.94 7.45
CA GLU A 72 1.94 13.80 8.08
C GLU A 72 2.41 12.33 8.12
N GLY A 73 3.62 12.09 7.64
CA GLY A 73 4.28 10.78 7.72
C GLY A 73 3.66 9.65 6.88
N LYS A 74 2.63 9.92 6.07
CA LYS A 74 1.86 8.88 5.35
C LYS A 74 2.61 8.16 4.24
N ALA A 75 3.68 8.73 3.72
CA ALA A 75 4.51 8.05 2.70
C ALA A 75 5.16 6.77 3.25
N TYR A 76 5.61 6.78 4.51
CA TYR A 76 6.30 5.62 5.09
C TYR A 76 5.39 4.37 5.21
N PRO A 77 4.20 4.44 5.81
CA PRO A 77 3.30 3.28 5.87
C PRO A 77 2.86 2.80 4.49
N ALA A 78 2.71 3.70 3.51
CA ALA A 78 2.43 3.29 2.13
C ALA A 78 3.56 2.44 1.57
N ILE A 79 4.82 2.92 1.64
CA ILE A 79 6.02 2.18 1.18
C ILE A 79 6.17 0.85 1.92
N TRP A 80 6.01 0.86 3.25
CA TRP A 80 6.11 -0.36 4.05
C TRP A 80 5.10 -1.43 3.60
N MET A 81 3.87 -1.00 3.34
CA MET A 81 2.81 -1.91 2.89
C MET A 81 3.03 -2.38 1.44
N GLU A 82 3.49 -1.50 0.55
CA GLU A 82 3.87 -1.86 -0.82
C GLU A 82 4.92 -2.97 -0.83
N ASN A 83 5.96 -2.82 -0.01
CA ASN A 83 7.02 -3.81 0.12
C ASN A 83 6.53 -5.12 0.72
N LEU A 84 5.69 -5.08 1.78
CA LEU A 84 5.09 -6.28 2.35
C LEU A 84 4.23 -7.02 1.32
N CYS A 85 3.46 -6.26 0.56
CA CYS A 85 2.63 -6.80 -0.50
C CYS A 85 3.45 -7.43 -1.62
N ALA A 86 4.52 -6.79 -2.08
CA ALA A 86 5.38 -7.32 -3.12
C ALA A 86 6.05 -8.65 -2.70
N VAL A 87 6.55 -8.72 -1.46
CA VAL A 87 7.12 -9.96 -0.92
C VAL A 87 6.06 -11.05 -0.77
N GLY A 88 4.89 -10.71 -0.24
CA GLY A 88 3.78 -11.66 -0.10
C GLY A 88 3.36 -12.27 -1.44
N ASP A 89 3.30 -11.47 -2.52
CA ASP A 89 3.02 -11.93 -3.87
C ASP A 89 4.11 -12.87 -4.39
N ALA A 90 5.37 -12.53 -4.18
CA ALA A 90 6.50 -13.36 -4.59
C ALA A 90 6.52 -14.71 -3.87
N LEU A 91 6.03 -14.75 -2.63
CA LEU A 91 5.93 -15.97 -1.81
C LEU A 91 4.61 -16.74 -2.03
N GLY A 92 3.66 -16.20 -2.80
CA GLY A 92 2.36 -16.81 -3.02
C GLY A 92 1.44 -16.75 -1.78
N ILE A 93 1.67 -15.80 -0.86
CA ILE A 93 0.91 -15.66 0.38
C ILE A 93 -0.34 -14.79 0.15
N CYS A 94 -1.50 -15.32 0.56
CA CYS A 94 -2.75 -14.57 0.48
C CYS A 94 -2.73 -13.32 1.38
N ARG A 95 -3.18 -12.18 0.87
CA ARG A 95 -3.25 -10.90 1.61
C ARG A 95 -4.07 -10.98 2.88
N PHE A 96 -5.14 -11.74 2.86
CA PHE A 96 -6.07 -11.83 3.99
C PHE A 96 -5.49 -12.50 5.24
N VAL A 97 -4.32 -13.12 5.17
CA VAL A 97 -3.60 -13.64 6.35
C VAL A 97 -2.45 -12.75 6.78
N THR A 98 -2.32 -11.56 6.19
CA THR A 98 -1.18 -10.65 6.45
C THR A 98 -1.61 -9.37 7.17
N LYS A 99 -0.63 -8.59 7.60
CA LYS A 99 -0.80 -7.25 8.19
C LYS A 99 -1.49 -6.25 7.24
N TRP A 100 -1.69 -6.63 5.99
CA TRP A 100 -2.56 -5.91 5.08
C TRP A 100 -4.03 -5.90 5.58
N LEU A 101 -4.50 -6.98 6.19
CA LEU A 101 -5.87 -7.07 6.73
C LEU A 101 -5.93 -6.57 8.18
N SER A 102 -4.98 -6.98 9.02
CA SER A 102 -4.97 -6.65 10.44
C SER A 102 -3.55 -6.64 11.02
N PRO A 103 -3.24 -5.72 11.95
CA PRO A 103 -1.90 -5.60 12.56
C PRO A 103 -1.39 -6.87 13.23
N GLY A 104 -2.28 -7.72 13.74
CA GLY A 104 -1.96 -8.97 14.43
C GLY A 104 -1.61 -10.16 13.53
N LEU A 105 -1.73 -10.00 12.22
CA LEU A 105 -1.48 -11.07 11.25
C LEU A 105 -0.01 -11.06 10.75
N LEU A 106 0.29 -11.96 9.79
CA LEU A 106 1.65 -12.20 9.29
C LEU A 106 2.28 -10.94 8.69
N GLY A 107 3.55 -10.74 8.97
CA GLY A 107 4.37 -9.65 8.48
C GLY A 107 5.77 -10.10 8.09
N PHE A 108 6.71 -9.17 7.97
CA PHE A 108 8.07 -9.46 7.54
C PHE A 108 8.81 -10.45 8.45
N ASN A 109 8.55 -10.43 9.78
CA ASN A 109 9.17 -11.39 10.70
C ASN A 109 8.75 -12.81 10.37
N ASP A 110 7.46 -13.03 10.21
CA ASP A 110 6.89 -14.35 9.89
C ASP A 110 7.35 -14.83 8.52
N PHE A 111 7.42 -13.93 7.55
CA PHE A 111 7.94 -14.24 6.20
C PHE A 111 9.41 -14.61 6.23
N ALA A 112 10.23 -13.88 7.00
CA ALA A 112 11.66 -14.15 7.12
C ALA A 112 11.92 -15.52 7.74
N GLU A 113 11.19 -15.86 8.80
CA GLU A 113 11.27 -17.17 9.45
C GLU A 113 10.88 -18.30 8.47
N ALA A 114 9.72 -18.15 7.81
CA ALA A 114 9.24 -19.15 6.87
C ALA A 114 10.19 -19.37 5.69
N VAL A 115 10.67 -18.30 5.06
CA VAL A 115 11.59 -18.39 3.92
C VAL A 115 12.93 -19.00 4.34
N SER A 116 13.45 -18.62 5.51
CA SER A 116 14.69 -19.19 6.03
C SER A 116 14.56 -20.69 6.28
N ALA A 117 13.45 -21.12 6.87
CA ALA A 117 13.17 -22.53 7.15
C ALA A 117 13.05 -23.37 5.86
N VAL A 118 12.41 -22.83 4.83
CA VAL A 118 12.20 -23.57 3.57
C VAL A 118 13.45 -23.61 2.69
N THR A 119 14.19 -22.50 2.62
CA THR A 119 15.33 -22.36 1.71
C THR A 119 16.67 -22.76 2.31
N GLY A 120 16.78 -22.78 3.62
CA GLY A 120 18.06 -22.98 4.33
C GLY A 120 18.97 -21.74 4.31
N TYR A 121 18.55 -20.62 3.70
CA TYR A 121 19.27 -19.36 3.74
C TYR A 121 18.74 -18.46 4.84
N GLU A 122 19.60 -17.69 5.47
CA GLU A 122 19.20 -16.74 6.51
C GLU A 122 18.59 -15.48 5.88
N PHE A 123 17.30 -15.27 6.15
CA PHE A 123 16.58 -14.04 5.82
C PHE A 123 16.21 -13.28 7.10
N THR A 124 16.39 -11.97 7.07
CA THR A 124 15.88 -11.07 8.10
C THR A 124 14.71 -10.26 7.57
N PRO A 125 13.87 -9.67 8.45
CA PRO A 125 12.80 -8.77 8.03
C PRO A 125 13.29 -7.62 7.14
N GLU A 126 14.48 -7.06 7.45
CA GLU A 126 15.10 -5.97 6.70
C GLU A 126 15.49 -6.42 5.28
N LYS A 127 16.11 -7.61 5.16
CA LYS A 127 16.43 -8.19 3.83
C LYS A 127 15.18 -8.41 3.00
N LEU A 128 14.09 -8.87 3.60
CA LEU A 128 12.83 -9.04 2.87
C LEU A 128 12.20 -7.70 2.49
N MET A 129 12.33 -6.67 3.32
CA MET A 129 11.90 -5.33 2.98
C MET A 129 12.68 -4.78 1.76
N GLU A 130 14.00 -4.99 1.70
CA GLU A 130 14.82 -4.66 0.53
C GLU A 130 14.41 -5.44 -0.72
N VAL A 131 14.05 -6.71 -0.58
CA VAL A 131 13.51 -7.53 -1.68
C VAL A 131 12.20 -6.93 -2.18
N GLY A 132 11.29 -6.55 -1.29
CA GLY A 132 10.04 -5.89 -1.65
C GLY A 132 10.26 -4.59 -2.41
N GLU A 133 11.18 -3.74 -1.92
CA GLU A 133 11.57 -2.51 -2.59
C GLU A 133 12.13 -2.76 -3.99
N ARG A 134 13.00 -3.77 -4.14
CA ARG A 134 13.55 -4.14 -5.47
C ARG A 134 12.47 -4.62 -6.43
N ILE A 135 11.52 -5.43 -5.98
CA ILE A 135 10.39 -5.90 -6.79
C ILE A 135 9.56 -4.69 -7.24
N TYR A 136 9.18 -3.83 -6.30
CA TYR A 136 8.35 -2.67 -6.59
C TYR A 136 9.02 -1.69 -7.55
N ASN A 137 10.31 -1.43 -7.35
CA ASN A 137 11.10 -0.57 -8.25
C ASN A 137 11.26 -1.19 -9.64
N LEU A 138 11.41 -2.51 -9.75
CA LEU A 138 11.48 -3.19 -11.04
C LEU A 138 10.15 -3.09 -11.81
N GLU A 139 9.02 -3.29 -11.14
CA GLU A 139 7.70 -3.06 -11.71
C GLU A 139 7.54 -1.60 -12.16
N ARG A 140 8.03 -0.66 -11.36
CA ARG A 140 7.99 0.76 -11.70
C ARG A 140 8.84 1.10 -12.94
N LEU A 141 10.03 0.56 -13.03
CA LEU A 141 10.89 0.73 -14.21
C LEU A 141 10.26 0.15 -15.48
N PHE A 142 9.56 -0.97 -15.34
CA PHE A 142 8.78 -1.54 -16.44
C PHE A 142 7.68 -0.58 -16.91
N LEU A 143 6.92 -0.01 -15.98
CA LEU A 143 5.86 0.97 -16.32
C LEU A 143 6.43 2.20 -17.01
N ILE A 144 7.59 2.71 -16.54
CA ILE A 144 8.26 3.87 -17.16
C ILE A 144 8.65 3.52 -18.61
N ARG A 145 9.17 2.34 -18.85
CA ARG A 145 9.49 1.86 -20.20
C ARG A 145 8.26 1.81 -21.11
N GLU A 146 7.09 1.45 -20.55
CA GLU A 146 5.81 1.42 -21.26
C GLU A 146 5.13 2.80 -21.37
N GLY A 147 5.81 3.88 -20.93
CA GLY A 147 5.37 5.26 -21.11
C GLY A 147 4.54 5.85 -19.97
N LEU A 148 4.37 5.11 -18.86
CA LEU A 148 3.76 5.64 -17.65
C LEU A 148 4.82 6.32 -16.78
N ASP A 149 4.49 7.50 -16.25
CA ASP A 149 5.41 8.25 -15.39
C ASP A 149 4.68 8.85 -14.17
N ARG A 150 5.36 9.76 -13.46
CA ARG A 150 4.81 10.39 -12.25
C ARG A 150 3.51 11.17 -12.49
N LYS A 151 3.25 11.67 -13.70
CA LYS A 151 1.99 12.36 -14.02
C LYS A 151 0.77 11.42 -13.95
N ASP A 152 1.01 10.11 -14.09
CA ASP A 152 -0.02 9.08 -14.03
C ASP A 152 -0.28 8.60 -12.59
N ASP A 153 0.58 9.00 -11.63
CA ASP A 153 0.44 8.70 -10.20
C ASP A 153 -0.51 9.71 -9.53
N ARG A 154 -1.78 9.59 -9.83
CA ARG A 154 -2.82 10.49 -9.31
C ARG A 154 -4.10 9.74 -9.02
N VAL A 155 -4.80 10.19 -8.01
CA VAL A 155 -6.16 9.73 -7.73
C VAL A 155 -7.15 10.28 -8.76
N PRO A 156 -8.29 9.63 -9.00
CA PRO A 156 -9.31 10.12 -9.91
C PRO A 156 -9.79 11.53 -9.55
N GLU A 157 -10.15 12.33 -10.53
CA GLU A 157 -10.64 13.71 -10.34
C GLU A 157 -11.82 13.76 -9.36
N ARG A 158 -12.71 12.78 -9.42
CA ARG A 158 -13.85 12.66 -8.51
C ARG A 158 -13.44 12.56 -7.03
N PHE A 159 -12.25 12.04 -6.72
CA PHE A 159 -11.77 11.89 -5.34
C PHE A 159 -11.26 13.22 -4.74
N HIS A 160 -11.17 14.28 -5.54
CA HIS A 160 -10.91 15.64 -5.07
C HIS A 160 -12.21 16.38 -4.69
N GLU A 161 -13.39 15.83 -5.01
CA GLU A 161 -14.66 16.39 -4.60
C GLU A 161 -14.92 16.08 -3.11
N PRO A 162 -15.46 17.03 -2.33
CA PRO A 162 -15.82 16.77 -0.95
C PRO A 162 -16.79 15.59 -0.83
N TRP A 163 -16.64 14.81 0.24
CA TRP A 163 -17.59 13.75 0.56
C TRP A 163 -18.94 14.35 0.88
N GLN A 164 -19.98 13.98 0.13
CA GLN A 164 -21.31 14.57 0.29
C GLN A 164 -22.05 14.13 1.56
N TYR A 165 -21.62 13.01 2.13
CA TYR A 165 -22.18 12.45 3.36
C TYR A 165 -21.05 12.42 4.37
N GLY A 166 -20.87 13.53 5.11
CA GLY A 166 -19.77 13.66 6.04
C GLY A 166 -19.73 12.49 7.03
N TYR A 167 -18.56 11.92 7.20
CA TYR A 167 -18.25 11.27 8.47
C TYR A 167 -18.28 12.40 9.50
N GLN A 168 -19.31 12.40 10.37
CA GLN A 168 -19.31 13.18 11.59
C GLN A 168 -18.39 12.50 12.58
#